data_8ee6f5b362b40b1738da08e0952df039
#
_entry.id   8ee6f5b362b40b1738da08e0952df039
#
_cell.length_a   1.000
_cell.length_b   1.000
_cell.length_c   1.000
_cell.angle_alpha   90.00
_cell.angle_beta   90.00
_cell.angle_gamma   90.00
#
_symmetry.space_group_name_H-M   'P 1'
#
loop_
_entity.id
_entity.type
_entity.pdbx_description
1 polymer ?
#
loop_
_entity_poly.entity_id
_entity_poly.type
_entity_poly.pdbx_seq_one_letter_code
_entity_poly.pdbx_strand_id
1 'polypeptide(L)'
;MKHHAAFGLAMEDIDAVVVEDSKPMQTILRSILLSFKVARVRVFDSVDEALEASLAEPPNVILTDWRMAPTSGYQFLRLVRHRHMEPLCYVPILFITAHGTRPLVDKALRAGAHHVLVKPVSPSTLFKRLKWLLADDRPMILENSGFYNIYGIQKAMDEQAEKMQSLAGARLHHRVATQKRAEVEGAVEAAFDTKEEEPE
;
A
#
# COMPACT_ATOMS: atom_id res chain seq x y z
N MET A 1 23.02 9.36 -1.46
CA MET A 1 21.66 8.83 -1.26
C MET A 1 21.77 7.32 -1.12
N LYS A 2 21.09 6.71 -0.16
CA LYS A 2 21.14 5.25 0.05
C LYS A 2 19.83 4.64 -0.48
N HIS A 3 19.96 3.54 -1.22
CA HIS A 3 18.81 2.73 -1.61
C HIS A 3 18.38 1.83 -0.44
N HIS A 4 17.20 1.22 -0.56
CA HIS A 4 16.75 0.24 0.42
C HIS A 4 17.57 -1.07 0.36
N ALA A 5 17.56 -1.84 1.45
CA ALA A 5 18.43 -2.99 1.66
C ALA A 5 18.25 -4.14 0.64
N ALA A 6 17.13 -4.21 -0.06
CA ALA A 6 16.87 -5.24 -1.06
C ALA A 6 17.17 -4.81 -2.50
N PHE A 7 17.55 -3.54 -2.74
CA PHE A 7 17.79 -3.05 -4.10
C PHE A 7 18.95 -3.79 -4.78
N GLY A 8 18.70 -4.29 -5.98
CA GLY A 8 19.69 -4.98 -6.80
C GLY A 8 20.01 -6.42 -6.40
N LEU A 9 19.40 -6.95 -5.32
CA LEU A 9 19.58 -8.36 -4.94
C LEU A 9 18.82 -9.31 -5.86
N ALA A 10 19.31 -10.53 -6.00
CA ALA A 10 18.53 -11.62 -6.58
C ALA A 10 17.54 -12.20 -5.55
N MET A 11 16.47 -12.86 -6.01
CA MET A 11 15.45 -13.42 -5.12
C MET A 11 16.03 -14.45 -4.17
N GLU A 12 16.99 -15.22 -4.62
CA GLU A 12 17.72 -16.25 -3.87
C GLU A 12 18.69 -15.70 -2.81
N ASP A 13 18.95 -14.39 -2.79
CA ASP A 13 19.82 -13.76 -1.79
C ASP A 13 19.01 -13.08 -0.68
N ILE A 14 17.68 -13.10 -0.78
CA ILE A 14 16.80 -12.40 0.16
C ILE A 14 16.70 -13.15 1.51
N ASP A 15 16.95 -12.42 2.60
CA ASP A 15 16.50 -12.76 3.94
C ASP A 15 15.22 -11.97 4.24
N ALA A 16 14.10 -12.68 4.37
CA ALA A 16 12.79 -12.11 4.61
C ALA A 16 12.33 -12.34 6.05
N VAL A 17 11.85 -11.28 6.69
CA VAL A 17 11.13 -11.34 7.98
C VAL A 17 9.64 -11.23 7.72
N VAL A 18 8.85 -12.13 8.29
CA VAL A 18 7.40 -12.13 8.28
C VAL A 18 6.90 -11.91 9.71
N VAL A 19 6.05 -10.90 9.91
CA VAL A 19 5.45 -10.58 11.21
C VAL A 19 3.93 -10.67 11.08
N GLU A 20 3.35 -11.68 11.70
CA GLU A 20 1.94 -12.05 11.52
C GLU A 20 1.48 -12.85 12.74
N ASP A 21 0.39 -12.46 13.39
CA ASP A 21 -0.12 -13.15 14.58
C ASP A 21 -0.97 -14.40 14.27
N SER A 22 -1.40 -14.57 13.02
CA SER A 22 -2.15 -15.73 12.55
C SER A 22 -1.23 -16.87 12.10
N LYS A 23 -1.13 -17.95 12.85
CA LYS A 23 -0.33 -19.13 12.49
C LYS A 23 -0.63 -19.72 11.11
N PRO A 24 -1.92 -19.86 10.67
CA PRO A 24 -2.21 -20.28 9.30
C PRO A 24 -1.62 -19.34 8.25
N MET A 25 -1.72 -18.02 8.47
CA MET A 25 -1.20 -17.03 7.52
C MET A 25 0.33 -17.04 7.48
N GLN A 26 1.01 -17.20 8.63
CA GLN A 26 2.46 -17.41 8.70
C GLN A 26 2.90 -18.57 7.81
N THR A 27 2.22 -19.72 7.94
CA THR A 27 2.52 -20.93 7.16
C THR A 27 2.36 -20.68 5.66
N ILE A 28 1.28 -20.00 5.28
CA ILE A 28 1.00 -19.66 3.88
C ILE A 28 2.08 -18.74 3.33
N LEU A 29 2.39 -17.63 4.01
CA LEU A 29 3.38 -16.65 3.56
C LEU A 29 4.77 -17.27 3.47
N ARG A 30 5.16 -18.05 4.49
CA ARG A 30 6.43 -18.77 4.49
C ARG A 30 6.54 -19.73 3.30
N SER A 31 5.50 -20.52 3.04
CA SER A 31 5.47 -21.47 1.91
C SER A 31 5.58 -20.76 0.57
N ILE A 32 4.85 -19.63 0.40
CA ILE A 32 4.92 -18.82 -0.81
C ILE A 32 6.34 -18.28 -1.03
N LEU A 33 6.95 -17.67 -0.01
CA LEU A 33 8.30 -17.09 -0.11
C LEU A 33 9.34 -18.17 -0.43
N LEU A 34 9.27 -19.33 0.22
CA LEU A 34 10.16 -20.47 -0.08
C LEU A 34 9.97 -20.98 -1.52
N SER A 35 8.75 -20.98 -2.06
CA SER A 35 8.50 -21.35 -3.46
C SER A 35 9.18 -20.41 -4.46
N PHE A 36 9.50 -19.17 -4.06
CA PHE A 36 10.27 -18.20 -4.85
C PHE A 36 11.79 -18.36 -4.70
N LYS A 37 12.23 -19.37 -3.94
CA LYS A 37 13.64 -19.61 -3.61
C LYS A 37 14.29 -18.48 -2.80
N VAL A 38 13.50 -17.78 -1.97
CA VAL A 38 14.05 -16.83 -1.00
C VAL A 38 15.01 -17.57 -0.06
N ALA A 39 16.22 -17.04 0.13
CA ALA A 39 17.29 -17.72 0.86
C ALA A 39 16.91 -18.07 2.30
N ARG A 40 16.26 -17.14 2.99
CA ARG A 40 15.86 -17.31 4.38
C ARG A 40 14.51 -16.66 4.65
N VAL A 41 13.65 -17.33 5.41
CA VAL A 41 12.37 -16.79 5.87
C VAL A 41 12.25 -16.97 7.37
N ARG A 42 12.31 -15.88 8.10
CA ARG A 42 12.12 -15.80 9.55
C ARG A 42 10.70 -15.34 9.85
N VAL A 43 10.01 -16.01 10.75
CA VAL A 43 8.59 -15.74 11.04
C VAL A 43 8.42 -15.46 12.51
N PHE A 44 7.73 -14.38 12.86
CA PHE A 44 7.50 -13.92 14.22
C PHE A 44 6.01 -13.66 14.45
N ASP A 45 5.54 -13.92 15.67
CA ASP A 45 4.16 -13.71 16.09
C ASP A 45 3.90 -12.27 16.53
N SER A 46 4.96 -11.57 16.93
CA SER A 46 4.88 -10.23 17.48
C SER A 46 5.91 -9.29 16.84
N VAL A 47 5.59 -8.00 16.94
CA VAL A 47 6.52 -6.94 16.51
C VAL A 47 7.76 -6.92 17.39
N ASP A 48 7.63 -7.16 18.69
CA ASP A 48 8.73 -7.03 19.64
C ASP A 48 9.82 -8.08 19.36
N GLU A 49 9.44 -9.35 19.14
CA GLU A 49 10.37 -10.41 18.75
C GLU A 49 11.01 -10.15 17.37
N ALA A 50 10.20 -9.68 16.40
CA ALA A 50 10.70 -9.34 15.08
C ALA A 50 11.68 -8.17 15.11
N LEU A 51 11.43 -7.17 15.94
CA LEU A 51 12.31 -6.02 16.12
C LEU A 51 13.65 -6.44 16.74
N GLU A 52 13.62 -7.21 17.83
CA GLU A 52 14.83 -7.73 18.48
C GLU A 52 15.70 -8.54 17.50
N ALA A 53 15.08 -9.49 16.80
CA ALA A 53 15.78 -10.30 15.80
C ALA A 53 16.32 -9.48 14.62
N SER A 54 15.59 -8.44 14.20
CA SER A 54 16.00 -7.57 13.09
C SER A 54 17.09 -6.56 13.48
N LEU A 55 17.16 -6.17 14.75
CA LEU A 55 18.25 -5.35 15.27
C LEU A 55 19.55 -6.15 15.37
N ALA A 56 19.45 -7.42 15.79
CA ALA A 56 20.60 -8.33 15.86
C ALA A 56 21.12 -8.70 14.46
N GLU A 57 20.20 -8.95 13.51
CA GLU A 57 20.54 -9.35 12.14
C GLU A 57 19.51 -8.72 11.19
N PRO A 58 19.83 -7.54 10.59
CA PRO A 58 18.91 -6.83 9.70
C PRO A 58 18.54 -7.67 8.46
N PRO A 59 17.23 -7.85 8.17
CA PRO A 59 16.78 -8.56 6.98
C PRO A 59 16.90 -7.69 5.72
N ASN A 60 16.68 -8.30 4.55
CA ASN A 60 16.58 -7.57 3.29
C ASN A 60 15.15 -7.06 3.02
N VAL A 61 14.13 -7.71 3.58
CA VAL A 61 12.73 -7.30 3.44
C VAL A 61 11.90 -7.72 4.66
N ILE A 62 10.93 -6.89 5.02
CA ILE A 62 9.95 -7.18 6.07
C ILE A 62 8.55 -7.22 5.45
N LEU A 63 7.81 -8.30 5.71
CA LEU A 63 6.39 -8.43 5.43
C LEU A 63 5.65 -8.42 6.77
N THR A 64 4.67 -7.52 6.96
CA THR A 64 3.98 -7.41 8.24
C THR A 64 2.48 -7.21 8.06
N ASP A 65 1.66 -7.77 8.96
CA ASP A 65 0.25 -7.34 9.02
C ASP A 65 0.18 -5.92 9.58
N TRP A 66 -0.88 -5.23 9.22
CA TRP A 66 -1.20 -3.90 9.75
C TRP A 66 -1.69 -3.95 11.19
N ARG A 67 -2.56 -4.94 11.48
CA ARG A 67 -3.23 -5.08 12.78
C ARG A 67 -2.67 -6.26 13.54
N MET A 68 -1.90 -5.98 14.56
CA MET A 68 -1.39 -6.95 15.53
C MET A 68 -1.45 -6.33 16.93
N ALA A 69 -1.44 -7.14 17.96
CA ALA A 69 -1.40 -6.71 19.36
C ALA A 69 -0.19 -7.33 20.07
N PRO A 70 0.44 -6.65 21.03
CA PRO A 70 0.13 -5.30 21.50
C PRO A 70 0.60 -4.18 20.58
N THR A 71 1.60 -4.42 19.72
CA THR A 71 2.21 -3.45 18.80
C THR A 71 1.75 -3.74 17.38
N SER A 72 1.15 -2.74 16.73
CA SER A 72 0.69 -2.87 15.34
C SER A 72 1.86 -2.80 14.34
N GLY A 73 1.68 -3.38 13.14
CA GLY A 73 2.66 -3.25 12.06
C GLY A 73 2.91 -1.79 11.63
N TYR A 74 1.92 -0.91 11.78
CA TYR A 74 2.13 0.52 11.54
C TYR A 74 3.08 1.16 12.57
N GLN A 75 2.93 0.82 13.85
CA GLN A 75 3.87 1.27 14.89
C GLN A 75 5.27 0.71 14.62
N PHE A 76 5.37 -0.56 14.21
CA PHE A 76 6.63 -1.17 13.79
C PHE A 76 7.28 -0.39 12.64
N LEU A 77 6.53 -0.07 11.56
CA LEU A 77 7.04 0.77 10.48
C LEU A 77 7.59 2.10 11.00
N ARG A 78 6.84 2.78 11.88
CA ARG A 78 7.28 4.07 12.43
C ARG A 78 8.56 3.94 13.27
N LEU A 79 8.68 2.90 14.08
CA LEU A 79 9.91 2.61 14.83
C LEU A 79 11.09 2.39 13.87
N VAL A 80 10.94 1.48 12.91
CA VAL A 80 11.99 1.15 11.93
C VAL A 80 12.43 2.36 11.13
N ARG A 81 11.52 3.26 10.73
CA ARG A 81 11.87 4.45 9.92
C ARG A 81 12.57 5.57 10.70
N HIS A 82 12.67 5.47 12.01
CA HIS A 82 13.36 6.50 12.80
C HIS A 82 14.87 6.49 12.53
N ARG A 83 15.49 7.67 12.47
CA ARG A 83 16.92 7.85 12.15
C ARG A 83 17.90 7.07 13.04
N HIS A 84 17.51 6.78 14.28
CA HIS A 84 18.34 6.01 15.22
C HIS A 84 18.29 4.50 14.99
N MET A 85 17.53 4.05 13.99
CA MET A 85 17.37 2.64 13.64
C MET A 85 18.25 2.21 12.46
N GLU A 86 19.29 2.98 12.11
CA GLU A 86 20.24 2.53 11.08
C GLU A 86 20.99 1.26 11.51
N PRO A 87 21.15 0.26 10.62
CA PRO A 87 20.78 0.21 9.20
C PRO A 87 19.34 -0.24 8.93
N LEU A 88 18.57 -0.63 9.94
CA LEU A 88 17.23 -1.20 9.80
C LEU A 88 16.24 -0.23 9.11
N CYS A 89 16.45 1.08 9.25
CA CYS A 89 15.60 2.10 8.58
C CYS A 89 15.60 2.02 7.04
N TYR A 90 16.59 1.36 6.45
CA TYR A 90 16.66 1.13 4.99
C TYR A 90 15.98 -0.18 4.56
N VAL A 91 15.55 -1.03 5.48
CA VAL A 91 14.87 -2.28 5.13
C VAL A 91 13.47 -1.98 4.59
N PRO A 92 13.13 -2.43 3.37
CA PRO A 92 11.82 -2.22 2.82
C PRO A 92 10.75 -3.01 3.58
N ILE A 93 9.61 -2.34 3.81
CA ILE A 93 8.46 -2.94 4.51
C ILE A 93 7.27 -3.00 3.57
N LEU A 94 6.68 -4.19 3.47
CA LEU A 94 5.46 -4.50 2.74
C LEU A 94 4.36 -4.87 3.74
N PHE A 95 3.23 -4.20 3.69
CA PHE A 95 2.05 -4.61 4.45
C PHE A 95 1.27 -5.69 3.72
N ILE A 96 0.78 -6.67 4.49
CA ILE A 96 -0.16 -7.71 4.04
C ILE A 96 -1.36 -7.65 4.98
N THR A 97 -2.44 -7.00 4.58
CA THR A 97 -3.56 -6.68 5.48
C THR A 97 -4.92 -7.10 4.93
N ALA A 98 -5.84 -7.47 5.82
CA ALA A 98 -7.23 -7.70 5.46
C ALA A 98 -7.99 -6.40 5.11
N HIS A 99 -7.44 -5.22 5.45
CA HIS A 99 -8.11 -3.93 5.35
C HIS A 99 -7.38 -2.99 4.39
N GLY A 100 -7.59 -3.17 3.09
CA GLY A 100 -6.98 -2.35 2.03
C GLY A 100 -7.74 -1.07 1.68
N THR A 101 -8.22 -0.33 2.67
CA THR A 101 -8.90 0.95 2.39
C THR A 101 -7.93 2.02 1.88
N ARG A 102 -8.40 2.91 1.02
CA ARG A 102 -7.56 3.99 0.46
C ARG A 102 -6.86 4.81 1.55
N PRO A 103 -7.52 5.28 2.64
CA PRO A 103 -6.85 6.01 3.70
C PRO A 103 -5.72 5.23 4.39
N LEU A 104 -5.89 3.90 4.56
CA LEU A 104 -4.86 3.04 5.16
C LEU A 104 -3.65 2.94 4.23
N VAL A 105 -3.87 2.70 2.94
CA VAL A 105 -2.81 2.62 1.94
C VAL A 105 -2.03 3.93 1.88
N ASP A 106 -2.74 5.06 1.81
CA ASP A 106 -2.13 6.38 1.77
C ASP A 106 -1.30 6.65 3.04
N LYS A 107 -1.82 6.28 4.21
CA LYS A 107 -1.12 6.40 5.50
C LYS A 107 0.15 5.56 5.54
N ALA A 108 0.10 4.32 5.05
CA ALA A 108 1.25 3.41 5.00
C ALA A 108 2.36 3.97 4.10
N LEU A 109 2.02 4.34 2.88
CA LEU A 109 2.98 4.85 1.88
C LEU A 109 3.61 6.16 2.34
N ARG A 110 2.83 7.10 2.88
CA ARG A 110 3.37 8.37 3.45
C ARG A 110 4.25 8.15 4.67
N ALA A 111 4.11 7.04 5.38
CA ALA A 111 4.96 6.67 6.49
C ALA A 111 6.23 5.91 6.07
N GLY A 112 6.45 5.68 4.76
CA GLY A 112 7.64 5.02 4.22
C GLY A 112 7.51 3.51 4.03
N ALA A 113 6.28 2.97 3.92
CA ALA A 113 6.05 1.62 3.41
C ALA A 113 6.30 1.56 1.90
N HIS A 114 6.84 0.44 1.42
CA HIS A 114 7.08 0.24 -0.02
C HIS A 114 5.84 -0.26 -0.76
N HIS A 115 5.07 -1.13 -0.12
CA HIS A 115 3.84 -1.69 -0.67
C HIS A 115 2.80 -2.01 0.39
N VAL A 116 1.53 -2.05 -0.04
CA VAL A 116 0.41 -2.61 0.72
C VAL A 116 -0.30 -3.62 -0.18
N LEU A 117 -0.42 -4.85 0.30
CA LEU A 117 -1.13 -5.96 -0.32
C LEU A 117 -2.36 -6.30 0.52
N VAL A 118 -3.48 -6.58 -0.15
CA VAL A 118 -4.74 -6.92 0.53
C VAL A 118 -4.92 -8.43 0.55
N LYS A 119 -5.24 -9.00 1.72
CA LYS A 119 -5.58 -10.41 1.89
C LYS A 119 -6.93 -10.71 1.21
N PRO A 120 -7.08 -11.83 0.48
CA PRO A 120 -6.11 -12.90 0.27
C PRO A 120 -5.04 -12.53 -0.76
N VAL A 121 -3.78 -12.84 -0.46
CA VAL A 121 -2.64 -12.55 -1.35
C VAL A 121 -2.34 -13.78 -2.21
N SER A 122 -2.39 -13.60 -3.54
CA SER A 122 -1.96 -14.66 -4.45
C SER A 122 -0.42 -14.73 -4.54
N PRO A 123 0.17 -15.93 -4.73
CA PRO A 123 1.60 -16.06 -4.93
C PRO A 123 2.12 -15.20 -6.09
N SER A 124 1.39 -15.14 -7.20
CA SER A 124 1.78 -14.32 -8.35
C SER A 124 1.81 -12.83 -8.06
N THR A 125 0.89 -12.33 -7.24
CA THR A 125 0.88 -10.92 -6.82
C THR A 125 2.06 -10.61 -5.92
N LEU A 126 2.32 -11.44 -4.91
CA LEU A 126 3.45 -11.26 -4.00
C LEU A 126 4.78 -11.33 -4.77
N PHE A 127 4.95 -12.30 -5.66
CA PHE A 127 6.13 -12.42 -6.52
C PHE A 127 6.39 -11.16 -7.35
N LYS A 128 5.36 -10.64 -8.03
CA LYS A 128 5.46 -9.41 -8.83
C LYS A 128 5.88 -8.21 -7.97
N ARG A 129 5.36 -8.10 -6.76
CA ARG A 129 5.70 -6.99 -5.84
C ARG A 129 7.13 -7.09 -5.29
N LEU A 130 7.57 -8.28 -4.94
CA LEU A 130 8.97 -8.50 -4.55
C LEU A 130 9.91 -8.22 -5.73
N LYS A 131 9.62 -8.76 -6.91
CA LYS A 131 10.44 -8.50 -8.11
C LYS A 131 10.52 -7.01 -8.46
N TRP A 132 9.39 -6.29 -8.34
CA TRP A 132 9.39 -4.84 -8.52
C TRP A 132 10.25 -4.16 -7.45
N LEU A 133 10.15 -4.58 -6.19
CA LEU A 133 10.94 -4.04 -5.08
C LEU A 133 12.44 -4.17 -5.35
N LEU A 134 12.90 -5.33 -5.81
CA LEU A 134 14.32 -5.57 -6.09
C LEU A 134 14.88 -4.65 -7.19
N ALA A 135 14.01 -4.10 -8.04
CA ALA A 135 14.36 -3.17 -9.11
C ALA A 135 14.07 -1.69 -8.74
N ASP A 136 13.54 -1.42 -7.54
CA ASP A 136 13.16 -0.06 -7.11
C ASP A 136 14.40 0.74 -6.70
N ASP A 137 14.83 1.63 -7.57
CA ASP A 137 16.02 2.47 -7.39
C ASP A 137 15.76 3.79 -6.64
N ARG A 138 14.52 3.99 -6.15
CA ARG A 138 14.19 5.21 -5.40
C ARG A 138 14.99 5.27 -4.09
N PRO A 139 15.73 6.37 -3.83
CA PRO A 139 16.50 6.46 -2.62
C PRO A 139 15.64 6.70 -1.39
N MET A 140 16.15 6.24 -0.26
CA MET A 140 15.62 6.60 1.05
C MET A 140 16.23 7.93 1.50
N ILE A 141 15.40 8.88 1.91
CA ILE A 141 15.80 10.21 2.38
C ILE A 141 15.38 10.42 3.83
N LEU A 142 16.23 11.08 4.60
CA LEU A 142 15.90 11.55 5.95
C LEU A 142 15.12 12.86 5.85
N GLU A 143 13.90 12.86 6.32
CA GLU A 143 13.06 14.06 6.41
C GLU A 143 13.40 14.88 7.67
N ASN A 144 13.01 16.16 7.67
CA ASN A 144 13.15 17.04 8.84
C ASN A 144 12.44 16.50 10.10
N SER A 145 11.47 15.65 9.91
CA SER A 145 10.75 14.94 10.97
C SER A 145 11.60 13.92 11.75
N GLY A 146 12.82 13.62 11.27
CA GLY A 146 13.71 12.61 11.83
C GLY A 146 13.38 11.17 11.39
N PHE A 147 12.53 10.99 10.37
CA PHE A 147 12.17 9.69 9.82
C PHE A 147 12.68 9.55 8.38
N TYR A 148 13.07 8.33 8.02
CA TYR A 148 13.39 7.99 6.63
C TYR A 148 12.10 7.74 5.84
N ASN A 149 12.09 8.27 4.61
CA ASN A 149 11.00 8.06 3.66
C ASN A 149 11.54 7.79 2.26
N ILE A 150 10.70 7.27 1.38
CA ILE A 150 11.04 6.99 -0.02
C ILE A 150 10.95 8.30 -0.81
N TYR A 151 12.02 8.64 -1.53
CA TYR A 151 12.06 9.86 -2.34
C TYR A 151 10.92 9.91 -3.37
N GLY A 152 10.27 11.06 -3.46
CA GLY A 152 9.22 11.31 -4.44
C GLY A 152 7.86 10.68 -4.12
N ILE A 153 7.72 9.85 -3.07
CA ILE A 153 6.45 9.18 -2.76
C ILE A 153 5.33 10.17 -2.46
N GLN A 154 5.62 11.22 -1.70
CA GLN A 154 4.63 12.24 -1.33
C GLN A 154 4.10 12.96 -2.57
N LYS A 155 5.01 13.43 -3.44
CA LYS A 155 4.65 14.10 -4.69
C LYS A 155 3.80 13.20 -5.60
N ALA A 156 4.21 11.95 -5.79
CA ALA A 156 3.46 10.99 -6.61
C ALA A 156 2.05 10.72 -6.06
N MET A 157 1.90 10.68 -4.74
CA MET A 157 0.60 10.49 -4.09
C MET A 157 -0.28 11.73 -4.19
N ASP A 158 0.28 12.93 -4.07
CA ASP A 158 -0.46 14.17 -4.20
C ASP A 158 -0.94 14.36 -5.64
N GLU A 159 -0.09 14.13 -6.65
CA GLU A 159 -0.47 14.13 -8.07
C GLU A 159 -1.57 13.11 -8.38
N GLN A 160 -1.52 11.92 -7.77
CA GLN A 160 -2.56 10.92 -7.93
C GLN A 160 -3.88 11.34 -7.27
N ALA A 161 -3.82 11.98 -6.10
CA ALA A 161 -4.99 12.50 -5.41
C ALA A 161 -5.67 13.62 -6.23
N GLU A 162 -4.90 14.55 -6.79
CA GLU A 162 -5.39 15.61 -7.65
C GLU A 162 -6.07 15.06 -8.91
N LYS A 163 -5.45 14.08 -9.58
CA LYS A 163 -6.05 13.39 -10.73
C LYS A 163 -7.39 12.73 -10.37
N MET A 164 -7.47 12.09 -9.23
CA MET A 164 -8.71 11.46 -8.78
C MET A 164 -9.80 12.47 -8.46
N GLN A 165 -9.45 13.60 -7.85
CA GLN A 165 -10.39 14.69 -7.58
C GLN A 165 -10.92 15.31 -8.87
N SER A 166 -10.05 15.58 -9.85
CA SER A 166 -10.45 16.12 -11.14
C SER A 166 -11.41 15.19 -11.90
N LEU A 167 -11.12 13.87 -11.89
CA LEU A 167 -12.00 12.86 -12.49
C LEU A 167 -13.34 12.74 -11.76
N ALA A 168 -13.36 12.83 -10.43
CA ALA A 168 -14.59 12.82 -9.64
C ALA A 168 -15.44 14.08 -9.94
N GLY A 169 -14.81 15.25 -10.05
CA GLY A 169 -15.47 16.49 -10.46
C GLY A 169 -16.07 16.38 -11.86
N ALA A 170 -15.34 15.89 -12.84
CA ALA A 170 -15.82 15.68 -14.20
C ALA A 170 -17.02 14.71 -14.26
N ARG A 171 -17.00 13.61 -13.49
CA ARG A 171 -18.14 12.69 -13.38
C ARG A 171 -19.38 13.34 -12.77
N LEU A 172 -19.19 14.15 -11.74
CA LEU A 172 -20.30 14.88 -11.10
C LEU A 172 -20.94 15.88 -12.08
N HIS A 173 -20.13 16.65 -12.79
CA HIS A 173 -20.61 17.58 -13.83
C HIS A 173 -21.37 16.85 -14.94
N HIS A 174 -20.87 15.72 -15.40
CA HIS A 174 -21.57 14.93 -16.42
C HIS A 174 -22.92 14.40 -15.91
N ARG A 175 -22.99 13.90 -14.67
CA ARG A 175 -24.27 13.44 -14.08
C ARG A 175 -25.28 14.56 -13.97
N VAL A 176 -24.87 15.75 -13.47
CA VAL A 176 -25.75 16.92 -13.35
C VAL A 176 -26.23 17.40 -14.72
N ALA A 177 -25.35 17.41 -15.73
CA ALA A 177 -25.72 17.79 -17.09
C ALA A 177 -26.70 16.79 -17.71
N THR A 178 -26.52 15.50 -17.51
CA THR A 178 -27.43 14.44 -18.00
C THR A 178 -28.79 14.54 -17.31
N GLN A 179 -28.81 14.78 -16.00
CA GLN A 179 -30.06 14.94 -15.24
C GLN A 179 -30.84 16.17 -15.66
N LYS A 180 -30.19 17.34 -15.87
CA LYS A 180 -30.83 18.54 -16.40
C LYS A 180 -31.40 18.35 -17.82
N ARG A 181 -30.71 17.59 -18.69
CA ARG A 181 -31.23 17.26 -20.02
C ARG A 181 -32.48 16.42 -19.93
N ALA A 182 -32.50 15.38 -19.10
CA ALA A 182 -33.69 14.55 -18.90
C ALA A 182 -34.87 15.31 -18.32
N GLU A 183 -34.63 16.25 -17.39
CA GLU A 183 -35.67 17.15 -16.85
C GLU A 183 -36.25 18.09 -17.91
N VAL A 184 -35.41 18.63 -18.79
CA VAL A 184 -35.84 19.49 -19.90
C VAL A 184 -36.61 18.69 -20.96
N GLU A 185 -36.14 17.51 -21.34
CA GLU A 185 -36.80 16.62 -22.27
C GLU A 185 -38.19 16.21 -21.74
N GLY A 186 -38.29 15.80 -20.45
CA GLY A 186 -39.57 15.47 -19.83
C GLY A 186 -40.53 16.67 -19.71
N ALA A 187 -40.03 17.89 -19.46
CA ALA A 187 -40.84 19.10 -19.43
C ALA A 187 -41.37 19.49 -20.82
N VAL A 188 -40.55 19.27 -21.86
CA VAL A 188 -40.96 19.51 -23.26
C VAL A 188 -42.04 18.51 -23.68
N GLU A 189 -41.85 17.21 -23.36
CA GLU A 189 -42.82 16.15 -23.69
C GLU A 189 -44.17 16.41 -22.99
N ALA A 190 -44.15 16.77 -21.69
CA ALA A 190 -45.36 17.13 -20.96
C ALA A 190 -46.07 18.39 -21.51
N ALA A 191 -45.32 19.36 -22.07
CA ALA A 191 -45.89 20.56 -22.68
C ALA A 191 -46.51 20.30 -24.07
N PHE A 192 -46.08 19.24 -24.76
CA PHE A 192 -46.70 18.79 -26.03
C PHE A 192 -47.98 17.99 -25.77
N ASP A 193 -48.00 17.12 -24.78
CA ASP A 193 -49.21 16.32 -24.41
C ASP A 193 -50.39 17.20 -23.95
N THR A 194 -50.13 18.33 -23.29
CA THR A 194 -51.20 19.28 -22.86
C THR A 194 -51.83 20.09 -23.99
N LYS A 195 -51.32 20.04 -25.23
CA LYS A 195 -51.88 20.75 -26.38
C LYS A 195 -52.80 19.91 -27.25
N GLU A 196 -52.92 18.61 -27.03
CA GLU A 196 -53.79 17.72 -27.79
C GLU A 196 -55.16 17.49 -27.12
N GLU A 197 -55.44 18.06 -25.94
CA GLU A 197 -56.73 17.93 -25.24
C GLU A 197 -57.55 19.24 -25.25
N GLU A 198 -57.70 19.93 -26.37
CA GLU A 198 -58.83 20.89 -26.53
C GLU A 198 -59.94 20.20 -27.35
N PRO A 199 -61.07 19.84 -26.73
CA PRO A 199 -62.22 19.32 -27.47
C PRO A 199 -63.01 20.47 -28.14
N GLU A 200 -63.54 20.17 -29.31
CA GLU A 200 -64.50 20.94 -30.03
C GLU A 200 -65.83 21.30 -29.24
#